data_72682aea460ee6ee8c91d169982bda31
#
_entry.id   72682aea460ee6ee8c91d169982bda31
#
_cell.length_a   1.000
_cell.length_b   1.000
_cell.length_c   1.000
_cell.angle_alpha   90.00
_cell.angle_beta   90.00
_cell.angle_gamma   90.00
#
_symmetry.space_group_name_H-M   'P 1'
#
loop_
_entity.id
_entity.type
_entity.pdbx_description
1 polymer ?
#
loop_
_entity_poly.entity_id
_entity_poly.type
_entity_poly.pdbx_seq_one_letter_code
_entity_poly.pdbx_strand_id
1 'polypeptide(L)'
;EILYRKSSDKKFKVLLPGFANDHEIIRAENDKLYVRTNLDAPNYRVIRIDLNNPSVIEEIIPENPKNMLEIVSKPGDYMMASYLEDAQSQVYQYDWNGKLIRKVELPAIGSAGGFSGKKGETEAFYSLTNFTTPSTVYRYDLATGESTLYKRPEVKFSPEDYTTEQVFYTSKDGTKVPMFILSLIHI
;
A
#
# COMPACT_ATOMS: atom_id res chain seq x y z
N GLU A 1 -19.58 -6.89 -4.30
CA GLU A 1 -20.72 -6.58 -3.39
C GLU A 1 -20.28 -6.69 -1.93
N ILE A 2 -20.71 -5.78 -1.05
CA ILE A 2 -20.51 -5.88 0.41
C ILE A 2 -21.87 -5.99 1.09
N LEU A 3 -21.99 -7.03 1.91
CA LEU A 3 -23.14 -7.25 2.79
C LEU A 3 -22.72 -7.09 4.25
N TYR A 4 -23.57 -6.50 5.07
CA TYR A 4 -23.32 -6.36 6.50
C TYR A 4 -24.53 -6.73 7.34
N ARG A 5 -24.30 -7.05 8.60
CA ARG A 5 -25.32 -7.35 9.59
C ARG A 5 -24.83 -6.98 10.98
N LYS A 6 -25.62 -6.29 11.78
CA LYS A 6 -25.38 -6.15 13.22
C LYS A 6 -25.70 -7.48 13.92
N SER A 7 -25.05 -7.74 15.05
CA SER A 7 -25.28 -9.00 15.80
C SER A 7 -26.75 -9.21 16.18
N SER A 8 -27.51 -8.13 16.37
CA SER A 8 -28.95 -8.13 16.66
C SER A 8 -29.84 -8.42 15.46
N ASP A 9 -29.32 -8.26 14.24
CA ASP A 9 -30.10 -8.36 13.00
C ASP A 9 -30.21 -9.82 12.55
N LYS A 10 -31.42 -10.21 12.08
CA LYS A 10 -31.63 -11.56 11.52
C LYS A 10 -31.21 -11.70 10.07
N LYS A 11 -31.10 -10.61 9.33
CA LYS A 11 -30.81 -10.61 7.89
C LYS A 11 -29.64 -9.69 7.55
N PHE A 12 -28.90 -10.06 6.51
CA PHE A 12 -27.91 -9.19 5.90
C PHE A 12 -28.58 -8.06 5.13
N LYS A 13 -27.93 -6.91 5.13
CA LYS A 13 -28.28 -5.73 4.34
C LYS A 13 -27.17 -5.50 3.32
N VAL A 14 -27.54 -5.05 2.14
CA VAL A 14 -26.56 -4.65 1.11
C VAL A 14 -26.00 -3.29 1.51
N LEU A 15 -24.67 -3.20 1.56
CA LEU A 15 -23.96 -1.95 1.84
C LEU A 15 -23.45 -1.33 0.53
N LEU A 16 -22.69 -2.10 -0.24
CA LEU A 16 -22.23 -1.72 -1.57
C LEU A 16 -22.74 -2.78 -2.57
N PRO A 17 -23.65 -2.41 -3.47
CA PRO A 17 -24.31 -3.38 -4.36
C PRO A 17 -23.45 -3.74 -5.57
N GLY A 18 -23.73 -4.92 -6.14
CA GLY A 18 -23.21 -5.37 -7.44
C GLY A 18 -21.78 -5.88 -7.41
N PHE A 19 -21.30 -6.27 -8.60
CA PHE A 19 -20.00 -6.89 -8.83
C PHE A 19 -19.16 -6.14 -9.87
N ALA A 20 -19.59 -4.95 -10.25
CA ALA A 20 -18.89 -4.12 -11.24
C ALA A 20 -17.62 -3.46 -10.68
N ASN A 21 -17.54 -3.34 -9.35
CA ASN A 21 -16.44 -2.70 -8.66
C ASN A 21 -15.80 -3.65 -7.65
N ASP A 22 -14.51 -3.45 -7.43
CA ASP A 22 -13.76 -4.14 -6.40
C ASP A 22 -13.87 -3.43 -5.06
N HIS A 23 -14.06 -4.21 -4.00
CA HIS A 23 -14.16 -3.70 -2.64
C HIS A 23 -13.36 -4.59 -1.70
N GLU A 24 -12.38 -4.03 -1.04
CA GLU A 24 -11.57 -4.69 -0.03
C GLU A 24 -11.80 -4.04 1.34
N ILE A 25 -12.25 -4.82 2.32
CA ILE A 25 -12.46 -4.32 3.68
C ILE A 25 -11.11 -4.24 4.40
N ILE A 26 -10.68 -3.01 4.70
CA ILE A 26 -9.45 -2.76 5.45
C ILE A 26 -9.70 -2.96 6.95
N ARG A 27 -10.77 -2.35 7.48
CA ARG A 27 -11.10 -2.34 8.91
C ARG A 27 -12.58 -2.14 9.15
N ALA A 28 -13.10 -2.81 10.16
CA ALA A 28 -14.43 -2.56 10.74
C ALA A 28 -14.25 -2.26 12.23
N GLU A 29 -14.61 -1.06 12.69
CA GLU A 29 -14.48 -0.64 14.07
C GLU A 29 -15.44 0.50 14.40
N ASN A 30 -16.09 0.44 15.58
CA ASN A 30 -17.00 1.47 16.09
C ASN A 30 -18.09 1.86 15.07
N ASP A 31 -18.78 0.87 14.50
CA ASP A 31 -19.78 1.03 13.45
C ASP A 31 -19.29 1.74 12.17
N LYS A 32 -17.99 1.85 11.99
CA LYS A 32 -17.37 2.40 10.76
C LYS A 32 -16.67 1.29 10.00
N LEU A 33 -16.85 1.31 8.67
CA LEU A 33 -16.20 0.40 7.75
C LEU A 33 -15.28 1.19 6.83
N TYR A 34 -14.00 0.82 6.82
CA TYR A 34 -13.02 1.37 5.89
C TYR A 34 -12.83 0.39 4.73
N VAL A 35 -12.95 0.89 3.52
CA VAL A 35 -12.94 0.08 2.31
C VAL A 35 -12.02 0.70 1.27
N ARG A 36 -11.09 -0.09 0.74
CA ARG A 36 -10.39 0.22 -0.50
C ARG A 36 -11.30 -0.17 -1.66
N THR A 37 -11.52 0.73 -2.62
CA THR A 37 -12.47 0.48 -3.69
C THR A 37 -12.13 1.26 -4.96
N ASN A 38 -12.50 0.70 -6.12
CA ASN A 38 -12.48 1.40 -7.40
C ASN A 38 -13.85 2.00 -7.80
N LEU A 39 -14.80 2.04 -6.89
CA LEU A 39 -16.09 2.71 -7.11
C LEU A 39 -15.85 4.20 -7.39
N ASP A 40 -16.18 4.66 -8.62
CA ASP A 40 -15.94 6.01 -9.14
C ASP A 40 -14.47 6.49 -9.00
N ALA A 41 -13.52 5.54 -8.96
CA ALA A 41 -12.09 5.79 -8.77
C ALA A 41 -11.26 4.66 -9.39
N PRO A 42 -11.01 4.66 -10.72
CA PRO A 42 -10.31 3.58 -11.43
C PRO A 42 -8.96 3.16 -10.81
N ASN A 43 -8.22 4.12 -10.23
CA ASN A 43 -6.95 3.86 -9.54
C ASN A 43 -7.10 3.57 -8.05
N TYR A 44 -8.32 3.28 -7.59
CA TYR A 44 -8.71 3.03 -6.21
C TYR A 44 -8.56 4.22 -5.27
N ARG A 45 -9.39 4.22 -4.26
CA ARG A 45 -9.43 5.15 -3.12
C ARG A 45 -9.79 4.40 -1.84
N VAL A 46 -9.66 5.06 -0.70
CA VAL A 46 -10.17 4.57 0.57
C VAL A 46 -11.37 5.39 0.98
N ILE A 47 -12.47 4.73 1.24
CA ILE A 47 -13.70 5.32 1.76
C ILE A 47 -14.00 4.82 3.16
N ARG A 48 -14.75 5.63 3.92
CA ARG A 48 -15.33 5.28 5.21
C ARG A 48 -16.84 5.33 5.13
N ILE A 49 -17.51 4.30 5.61
CA ILE A 49 -18.97 4.20 5.66
C ILE A 49 -19.38 4.05 7.12
N ASP A 50 -20.30 4.90 7.60
CA ASP A 50 -20.93 4.75 8.92
C ASP A 50 -22.10 3.78 8.79
N LEU A 51 -22.03 2.63 9.47
CA LEU A 51 -23.06 1.59 9.42
C LEU A 51 -24.38 2.02 10.10
N ASN A 52 -24.39 3.13 10.83
CA ASN A 52 -25.61 3.75 11.34
C ASN A 52 -26.26 4.70 10.32
N ASN A 53 -25.48 5.23 9.36
CA ASN A 53 -25.94 6.04 8.24
C ASN A 53 -25.24 5.65 6.92
N PRO A 54 -25.52 4.46 6.36
CA PRO A 54 -24.78 3.90 5.23
C PRO A 54 -24.89 4.68 3.90
N SER A 55 -25.81 5.62 3.82
CA SER A 55 -25.99 6.47 2.63
C SER A 55 -24.89 7.56 2.52
N VAL A 56 -24.16 7.83 3.60
CA VAL A 56 -23.06 8.80 3.62
C VAL A 56 -21.75 8.07 3.47
N ILE A 57 -21.07 8.29 2.35
CA ILE A 57 -19.73 7.79 2.05
C ILE A 57 -18.76 8.95 2.19
N GLU A 58 -17.77 8.77 3.02
CA GLU A 58 -16.71 9.74 3.27
C GLU A 58 -15.41 9.26 2.60
N GLU A 59 -14.79 10.12 1.81
CA GLU A 59 -13.50 9.82 1.21
C GLU A 59 -12.38 10.10 2.22
N ILE A 60 -11.55 9.08 2.49
CA ILE A 60 -10.47 9.14 3.48
C ILE A 60 -9.11 9.29 2.80
N ILE A 61 -8.81 8.47 1.80
CA ILE A 61 -7.66 8.64 0.93
C ILE A 61 -8.20 8.78 -0.48
N PRO A 62 -8.07 9.96 -1.11
CA PRO A 62 -8.57 10.19 -2.46
C PRO A 62 -7.82 9.36 -3.49
N GLU A 63 -8.46 9.17 -4.64
CA GLU A 63 -7.80 8.57 -5.79
C GLU A 63 -6.57 9.37 -6.21
N ASN A 64 -5.48 8.68 -6.49
CA ASN A 64 -4.35 9.26 -7.20
C ASN A 64 -4.58 9.08 -8.71
N PRO A 65 -4.71 10.15 -9.51
CA PRO A 65 -5.05 10.04 -10.92
C PRO A 65 -3.94 9.41 -11.78
N LYS A 66 -2.72 9.27 -11.25
CA LYS A 66 -1.55 8.72 -11.97
C LYS A 66 -1.17 7.33 -11.50
N ASN A 67 -1.30 7.07 -10.21
CA ASN A 67 -0.74 5.88 -9.58
C ASN A 67 -1.85 5.06 -8.92
N MET A 68 -1.89 3.79 -9.24
CA MET A 68 -2.89 2.87 -8.67
C MET A 68 -2.55 2.56 -7.20
N LEU A 69 -3.55 2.72 -6.32
CA LEU A 69 -3.48 2.26 -4.94
C LEU A 69 -3.63 0.73 -4.91
N GLU A 70 -2.52 0.01 -4.76
CA GLU A 70 -2.52 -1.45 -4.83
C GLU A 70 -2.99 -2.10 -3.54
N ILE A 71 -2.48 -1.65 -2.40
CA ILE A 71 -2.73 -2.27 -1.09
C ILE A 71 -2.84 -1.19 -0.02
N VAL A 72 -3.72 -1.42 0.95
CA VAL A 72 -3.75 -0.66 2.21
C VAL A 72 -3.64 -1.62 3.38
N SER A 73 -2.49 -1.63 4.05
CA SER A 73 -2.28 -2.38 5.28
C SER A 73 -2.52 -1.51 6.52
N LYS A 74 -2.65 -2.14 7.69
CA LYS A 74 -3.12 -1.50 8.92
C LYS A 74 -2.25 -1.80 10.15
N PRO A 75 -0.94 -1.52 10.12
CA PRO A 75 -0.08 -1.75 11.27
C PRO A 75 -0.33 -0.69 12.36
N GLY A 76 -0.32 -1.11 13.62
CA GLY A 76 -0.54 -0.23 14.75
C GLY A 76 -1.86 0.54 14.64
N ASP A 77 -1.75 1.85 14.74
CA ASP A 77 -2.89 2.78 14.61
C ASP A 77 -2.84 3.60 13.31
N TYR A 78 -2.22 3.08 12.26
CA TYR A 78 -2.04 3.75 10.97
C TYR A 78 -2.54 2.92 9.79
N MET A 79 -2.70 3.59 8.65
CA MET A 79 -2.83 2.98 7.33
C MET A 79 -1.52 3.16 6.57
N MET A 80 -1.04 2.09 5.93
CA MET A 80 0.06 2.13 4.98
C MET A 80 -0.50 1.90 3.58
N ALA A 81 -0.54 2.97 2.79
CA ALA A 81 -1.04 2.95 1.42
C ALA A 81 0.12 2.74 0.44
N SER A 82 0.11 1.62 -0.26
CA SER A 82 1.12 1.26 -1.26
C SER A 82 0.59 1.53 -2.66
N TYR A 83 1.35 2.30 -3.42
CA TYR A 83 1.08 2.65 -4.81
C TYR A 83 2.13 2.05 -5.73
N LEU A 84 1.72 1.72 -6.95
CA LEU A 84 2.65 1.46 -8.04
C LEU A 84 2.90 2.75 -8.80
N GLU A 85 4.14 3.24 -8.75
CA GLU A 85 4.59 4.42 -9.46
C GLU A 85 5.82 4.08 -10.30
N ASP A 86 5.71 4.23 -11.62
CA ASP A 86 6.81 3.94 -12.55
C ASP A 86 7.45 2.55 -12.33
N ALA A 87 6.62 1.52 -12.13
CA ALA A 87 7.02 0.13 -11.89
C ALA A 87 7.82 -0.09 -10.58
N GLN A 88 7.68 0.76 -9.59
CA GLN A 88 8.23 0.60 -8.24
C GLN A 88 7.19 0.92 -7.16
N SER A 89 7.38 0.37 -5.96
CA SER A 89 6.49 0.66 -4.85
C SER A 89 6.79 2.02 -4.25
N GLN A 90 5.72 2.80 -4.00
CA GLN A 90 5.74 4.00 -3.18
C GLN A 90 4.76 3.80 -2.02
N VAL A 91 5.20 4.02 -0.80
CA VAL A 91 4.39 3.74 0.37
C VAL A 91 4.21 5.02 1.19
N TYR A 92 2.97 5.25 1.63
CA TYR A 92 2.60 6.43 2.40
C TYR A 92 1.88 6.02 3.68
N GLN A 93 2.26 6.64 4.79
CA GLN A 93 1.65 6.44 6.10
C GLN A 93 0.58 7.49 6.34
N TYR A 94 -0.64 7.05 6.68
CA TYR A 94 -1.78 7.91 7.00
C TYR A 94 -2.35 7.55 8.38
N ASP A 95 -2.97 8.53 9.03
CA ASP A 95 -3.87 8.24 10.14
C ASP A 95 -5.26 7.78 9.64
N TRP A 96 -6.13 7.35 10.55
CA TRP A 96 -7.47 6.87 10.21
C TRP A 96 -8.46 7.97 9.79
N ASN A 97 -8.05 9.24 9.82
CA ASN A 97 -8.82 10.37 9.28
C ASN A 97 -8.32 10.82 7.90
N GLY A 98 -7.37 10.10 7.31
CA GLY A 98 -6.82 10.39 5.99
C GLY A 98 -5.73 11.46 5.98
N LYS A 99 -5.26 11.88 7.15
CA LYS A 99 -4.12 12.80 7.22
C LYS A 99 -2.85 12.07 6.85
N LEU A 100 -2.16 12.54 5.82
CA LEU A 100 -0.83 12.06 5.45
C LEU A 100 0.16 12.39 6.58
N ILE A 101 0.80 11.37 7.13
CA ILE A 101 1.85 11.51 8.14
C ILE A 101 3.21 11.68 7.45
N ARG A 102 3.54 10.76 6.51
CA ARG A 102 4.79 10.80 5.76
C ARG A 102 4.79 9.86 4.55
N LYS A 103 5.69 10.10 3.62
CA LYS A 103 6.15 9.09 2.67
C LYS A 103 7.17 8.19 3.38
N VAL A 104 7.10 6.89 3.12
CA VAL A 104 8.08 5.93 3.65
C VAL A 104 9.33 5.94 2.78
N GLU A 105 10.47 6.21 3.39
CA GLU A 105 11.76 6.11 2.72
C GLU A 105 12.17 4.63 2.66
N LEU A 106 12.04 4.04 1.47
CA LEU A 106 12.45 2.66 1.24
C LEU A 106 13.97 2.59 1.05
N PRO A 107 14.66 1.54 1.57
CA PRO A 107 16.12 1.41 1.48
C PRO A 107 16.67 1.31 0.05
N ALA A 108 15.85 0.89 -0.90
CA ALA A 108 16.23 0.77 -2.30
C ALA A 108 15.00 0.84 -3.21
N ILE A 109 15.22 1.10 -4.50
CA ILE A 109 14.22 0.96 -5.55
C ILE A 109 13.83 -0.52 -5.65
N GLY A 110 12.52 -0.81 -5.68
CA GLY A 110 12.03 -2.17 -5.79
C GLY A 110 10.56 -2.31 -5.43
N SER A 111 10.15 -3.55 -5.18
CA SER A 111 8.80 -3.89 -4.73
C SER A 111 8.80 -4.08 -3.22
N ALA A 112 8.03 -3.24 -2.53
CA ALA A 112 7.86 -3.30 -1.08
C ALA A 112 6.43 -3.70 -0.74
N GLY A 113 6.26 -4.59 0.25
CA GLY A 113 4.93 -5.02 0.68
C GLY A 113 4.94 -5.66 2.06
N GLY A 114 3.73 -5.87 2.58
CA GLY A 114 3.55 -6.50 3.87
C GLY A 114 3.14 -5.52 4.96
N PHE A 115 3.92 -4.52 5.29
CA PHE A 115 3.68 -3.55 6.36
C PHE A 115 2.68 -4.03 7.43
N SER A 116 2.99 -5.19 8.00
CA SER A 116 2.13 -5.88 8.96
C SER A 116 2.55 -5.56 10.39
N GLY A 117 1.59 -5.40 11.27
CA GLY A 117 1.76 -5.15 12.70
C GLY A 117 0.41 -5.27 13.39
N LYS A 118 0.40 -5.53 14.70
CA LYS A 118 -0.84 -5.60 15.46
C LYS A 118 -1.30 -4.20 15.84
N LYS A 119 -2.60 -4.08 16.14
CA LYS A 119 -3.17 -2.84 16.66
C LYS A 119 -2.47 -2.41 17.96
N GLY A 120 -2.13 -1.13 18.06
CA GLY A 120 -1.45 -0.54 19.23
C GLY A 120 0.05 -0.81 19.30
N GLU A 121 0.62 -1.59 18.38
CA GLU A 121 2.08 -1.73 18.28
C GLU A 121 2.70 -0.52 17.59
N THR A 122 3.95 -0.24 17.92
CA THR A 122 4.73 0.88 17.34
C THR A 122 5.60 0.42 16.16
N GLU A 123 5.60 -0.86 15.86
CA GLU A 123 6.42 -1.47 14.83
C GLU A 123 5.57 -2.12 13.74
N ALA A 124 6.08 -2.09 12.52
CA ALA A 124 5.59 -2.88 11.40
C ALA A 124 6.75 -3.63 10.74
N PHE A 125 6.43 -4.72 10.06
CA PHE A 125 7.39 -5.46 9.26
C PHE A 125 6.95 -5.45 7.81
N TYR A 126 7.92 -5.25 6.90
CA TYR A 126 7.68 -5.31 5.47
C TYR A 126 8.84 -6.00 4.76
N SER A 127 8.58 -6.51 3.58
CA SER A 127 9.62 -7.06 2.70
C SER A 127 9.90 -6.10 1.55
N LEU A 128 11.16 -6.00 1.18
CA LEU A 128 11.62 -5.32 -0.02
C LEU A 128 12.41 -6.30 -0.87
N THR A 129 12.13 -6.31 -2.17
CA THR A 129 12.88 -7.07 -3.16
C THR A 129 13.14 -6.22 -4.39
N ASN A 130 14.28 -6.44 -5.03
CA ASN A 130 14.62 -5.84 -6.32
C ASN A 130 15.48 -6.81 -7.13
N PHE A 131 16.04 -6.35 -8.25
CA PHE A 131 16.81 -7.19 -9.18
C PHE A 131 18.10 -7.76 -8.59
N THR A 132 18.68 -7.10 -7.58
CA THR A 132 19.96 -7.48 -6.97
C THR A 132 19.80 -8.00 -5.55
N THR A 133 18.65 -7.74 -4.92
CA THR A 133 18.43 -8.06 -3.51
C THR A 133 17.24 -8.98 -3.40
N PRO A 134 17.43 -10.22 -2.90
CA PRO A 134 16.31 -11.12 -2.63
C PRO A 134 15.42 -10.54 -1.55
N SER A 135 14.22 -11.08 -1.41
CA SER A 135 13.23 -10.59 -0.45
C SER A 135 13.83 -10.45 0.96
N THR A 136 14.03 -9.21 1.35
CA THR A 136 14.67 -8.81 2.61
C THR A 136 13.65 -8.19 3.53
N VAL A 137 13.59 -8.61 4.77
CA VAL A 137 12.64 -8.13 5.77
C VAL A 137 13.22 -6.96 6.53
N TYR A 138 12.44 -5.89 6.61
CA TYR A 138 12.75 -4.69 7.40
C TYR A 138 11.74 -4.51 8.52
N ARG A 139 12.21 -3.96 9.63
CA ARG A 139 11.40 -3.44 10.72
C ARG A 139 11.24 -1.95 10.50
N TYR A 140 10.01 -1.48 10.55
CA TYR A 140 9.63 -0.08 10.38
C TYR A 140 9.06 0.46 11.69
N ASP A 141 9.63 1.54 12.21
CA ASP A 141 9.11 2.26 13.36
C ASP A 141 8.00 3.22 12.91
N LEU A 142 6.77 3.00 13.37
CA LEU A 142 5.60 3.76 12.97
C LEU A 142 5.60 5.20 13.50
N ALA A 143 6.34 5.49 14.58
CA ALA A 143 6.42 6.83 15.15
C ALA A 143 7.49 7.68 14.45
N THR A 144 8.68 7.12 14.24
CA THR A 144 9.82 7.85 13.65
C THR A 144 9.85 7.76 12.12
N GLY A 145 9.36 6.65 11.53
CA GLY A 145 9.45 6.35 10.10
C GLY A 145 10.77 5.71 9.71
N GLU A 146 11.56 5.27 10.67
CA GLU A 146 12.84 4.63 10.41
C GLU A 146 12.66 3.17 10.00
N SER A 147 13.38 2.74 8.96
CA SER A 147 13.47 1.36 8.50
C SER A 147 14.81 0.76 8.91
N THR A 148 14.78 -0.36 9.63
CA THR A 148 16.00 -1.09 10.03
C THR A 148 15.98 -2.50 9.46
N LEU A 149 17.12 -2.99 8.98
CA LEU A 149 17.24 -4.36 8.48
C LEU A 149 16.92 -5.34 9.61
N TYR A 150 15.95 -6.22 9.38
CA TYR A 150 15.57 -7.26 10.34
C TYR A 150 16.12 -8.63 9.93
N LYS A 151 15.92 -9.04 8.68
CA LYS A 151 16.40 -10.33 8.18
C LYS A 151 16.63 -10.27 6.67
N ARG A 152 17.81 -10.77 6.26
CA ARG A 152 18.19 -10.93 4.86
C ARG A 152 18.59 -12.39 4.62
N PRO A 153 18.15 -13.03 3.52
CA PRO A 153 18.64 -14.35 3.16
C PRO A 153 20.11 -14.29 2.74
N GLU A 154 20.84 -15.36 2.98
CA GLU A 154 22.18 -15.52 2.47
C GLU A 154 22.15 -15.84 0.98
N VAL A 155 22.98 -15.15 0.21
CA VAL A 155 23.16 -15.37 -1.24
C VAL A 155 24.63 -15.54 -1.55
N LYS A 156 24.95 -16.24 -2.66
CA LYS A 156 26.34 -16.54 -3.06
C LYS A 156 27.05 -15.39 -3.79
N PHE A 157 26.42 -14.23 -3.89
CA PHE A 157 26.97 -13.03 -4.53
C PHE A 157 26.77 -11.84 -3.57
N SER A 158 27.50 -10.76 -3.78
CA SER A 158 27.34 -9.51 -3.02
C SER A 158 26.36 -8.61 -3.75
N PRO A 159 25.15 -8.37 -3.21
CA PRO A 159 24.20 -7.40 -3.81
C PRO A 159 24.82 -6.00 -3.96
N GLU A 160 25.75 -5.66 -3.11
CA GLU A 160 26.47 -4.39 -3.06
C GLU A 160 27.41 -4.18 -4.26
N ASP A 161 27.77 -5.24 -4.99
CA ASP A 161 28.58 -5.15 -6.23
C ASP A 161 27.76 -4.64 -7.43
N TYR A 162 26.46 -4.53 -7.27
CA TYR A 162 25.54 -4.13 -8.33
C TYR A 162 24.88 -2.79 -8.02
N THR A 163 24.61 -2.03 -9.06
CA THR A 163 23.73 -0.85 -9.00
C THR A 163 22.51 -1.06 -9.87
N THR A 164 21.38 -0.54 -9.39
CA THR A 164 20.14 -0.49 -10.17
C THR A 164 19.75 0.98 -10.36
N GLU A 165 19.63 1.40 -11.60
CA GLU A 165 19.20 2.74 -11.98
C GLU A 165 17.88 2.66 -12.75
N GLN A 166 16.94 3.56 -12.43
CA GLN A 166 15.74 3.74 -13.22
C GLN A 166 15.95 4.88 -14.21
N VAL A 167 15.74 4.59 -15.48
CA VAL A 167 15.78 5.57 -16.58
C VAL A 167 14.47 5.54 -17.35
N PHE A 168 14.19 6.60 -18.09
CA PHE A 168 13.00 6.69 -18.92
C PHE A 168 13.40 6.87 -20.37
N TYR A 169 12.77 6.11 -21.26
CA TYR A 169 12.85 6.36 -22.68
C TYR A 169 11.47 6.72 -23.23
N THR A 170 11.45 7.37 -24.38
CA THR A 170 10.19 7.76 -25.04
C THR A 170 9.88 6.76 -26.13
N SER A 171 8.73 6.11 -26.03
CA SER A 171 8.18 5.20 -27.03
C SER A 171 7.78 5.96 -28.31
N LYS A 172 7.48 5.21 -29.39
CA LYS A 172 7.10 5.78 -30.70
C LYS A 172 5.83 6.64 -30.64
N ASP A 173 4.94 6.36 -29.72
CA ASP A 173 3.70 7.10 -29.47
C ASP A 173 3.87 8.28 -28.48
N GLY A 174 5.10 8.55 -28.03
CA GLY A 174 5.41 9.61 -27.09
C GLY A 174 5.30 9.21 -25.61
N THR A 175 4.89 7.98 -25.31
CA THR A 175 4.76 7.49 -23.93
C THR A 175 6.12 7.39 -23.26
N LYS A 176 6.25 7.91 -22.03
CA LYS A 176 7.41 7.72 -21.17
C LYS A 176 7.34 6.32 -20.54
N VAL A 177 8.32 5.49 -20.84
CA VAL A 177 8.40 4.10 -20.36
C VAL A 177 9.55 3.98 -19.39
N PRO A 178 9.30 3.55 -18.12
CA PRO A 178 10.36 3.29 -17.17
C PRO A 178 11.16 2.04 -17.58
N MET A 179 12.46 2.08 -17.39
CA MET A 179 13.38 0.98 -17.63
C MET A 179 14.39 0.92 -16.48
N PHE A 180 14.69 -0.28 -16.01
CA PHE A 180 15.73 -0.50 -15.01
C PHE A 180 17.02 -0.97 -15.69
N ILE A 181 18.11 -0.30 -15.38
CA ILE A 181 19.45 -0.71 -15.79
C ILE A 181 20.13 -1.31 -14.57
N LEU A 182 20.57 -2.56 -14.74
CA LEU A 182 21.35 -3.27 -13.75
C LEU A 182 22.79 -3.39 -14.26
N SER A 183 23.75 -2.95 -13.47
CA SER A 183 25.18 -3.04 -13.80
C SER A 183 26.02 -3.43 -12.59
N LEU A 184 27.19 -4.02 -12.86
CA LEU A 184 28.25 -4.16 -11.87
C LEU A 184 28.90 -2.81 -11.62
N ILE A 185 29.19 -2.48 -10.37
CA ILE A 185 29.80 -1.18 -9.99
C ILE A 185 31.24 -1.07 -10.49
N HIS A 186 31.90 -2.21 -10.73
CA HIS A 186 33.32 -2.30 -11.09
C HIS A 186 33.50 -2.90 -12.50
N ILE A 187 32.99 -2.24 -13.52
CA ILE A 187 33.38 -2.51 -14.89
C ILE A 187 34.19 -1.33 -15.41
#